data_fb86b87a6e337482fbb2182751f293cc
#
_entry.id   fb86b87a6e337482fbb2182751f293cc
#
_cell.length_a   1.000
_cell.length_b   1.000
_cell.length_c   1.000
_cell.angle_alpha   90.00
_cell.angle_beta   90.00
_cell.angle_gamma   90.00
#
_symmetry.space_group_name_H-M   'P 1'
#
loop_
_entity.id
_entity.type
_entity.pdbx_description
1 polymer ?
#
loop_
_entity_poly.entity_id
_entity_poly.type
_entity_poly.pdbx_seq_one_letter_code
_entity_poly.pdbx_strand_id
1 'polypeptide(L)'
;SWPFVKKMFKKKKLNLHNLSFYTNLHDALVKAEFIFECAPENYTIKTKLMKNIGLYSKPNSIISSSSSGLLPSKIYSKCKHPERGLIGHPFNPVYLLPGVEIVPGKKTNKLFLIKAKKFYESISMKPIMVKKELPGYLADRLQEALWREGLHIINENYATTKELDRAIEDLSLIH
;
A
#
# COMPACT_ATOMS: atom_id res chain seq x y z
N SER A 1 -13.71 -10.03 -2.24
CA SER A 1 -15.12 -9.88 -2.64
C SER A 1 -16.01 -9.62 -1.42
N TRP A 2 -17.14 -8.94 -1.61
CA TRP A 2 -18.08 -8.58 -0.54
C TRP A 2 -18.63 -9.78 0.27
N PRO A 3 -18.95 -10.94 -0.34
CA PRO A 3 -19.34 -12.13 0.43
C PRO A 3 -18.28 -12.61 1.41
N PHE A 4 -16.99 -12.52 1.05
CA PHE A 4 -15.88 -12.89 1.93
C PHE A 4 -15.75 -11.92 3.12
N VAL A 5 -15.85 -10.61 2.88
CA VAL A 5 -15.85 -9.60 3.94
C VAL A 5 -17.00 -9.84 4.92
N LYS A 6 -18.22 -10.08 4.43
CA LYS A 6 -19.37 -10.43 5.28
C LYS A 6 -19.11 -11.67 6.14
N LYS A 7 -18.42 -12.69 5.58
CA LYS A 7 -18.10 -13.92 6.33
C LYS A 7 -17.09 -13.66 7.45
N MET A 8 -16.08 -12.81 7.22
CA MET A 8 -15.09 -12.44 8.23
C MET A 8 -15.69 -11.67 9.41
N PHE A 9 -16.67 -10.80 9.13
CA PHE A 9 -17.30 -9.94 10.12
C PHE A 9 -18.61 -10.48 10.68
N LYS A 10 -18.89 -11.79 10.55
CA LYS A 10 -20.15 -12.43 11.02
C LYS A 10 -20.57 -12.07 12.45
N LYS A 11 -19.62 -11.73 13.33
CA LYS A 11 -19.87 -11.38 14.73
C LYS A 11 -19.96 -9.87 14.99
N LYS A 12 -19.68 -9.01 14.02
CA LYS A 12 -19.78 -7.55 14.16
C LYS A 12 -20.86 -7.01 13.23
N LYS A 13 -21.79 -6.25 13.78
CA LYS A 13 -22.80 -5.52 13.00
C LYS A 13 -22.07 -4.48 12.13
N LEU A 14 -21.91 -4.76 10.82
CA LEU A 14 -21.36 -3.78 9.88
C LEU A 14 -22.37 -2.66 9.69
N ASN A 15 -21.98 -1.44 10.03
CA ASN A 15 -22.79 -0.26 9.76
C ASN A 15 -22.60 0.16 8.29
N LEU A 16 -23.49 -0.32 7.41
CA LEU A 16 -23.43 -0.02 5.97
C LEU A 16 -23.96 1.37 5.61
N HIS A 17 -24.55 2.09 6.55
CA HIS A 17 -25.04 3.45 6.31
C HIS A 17 -23.91 4.45 5.98
N ASN A 18 -22.68 4.12 6.35
CA ASN A 18 -21.50 4.94 6.06
C ASN A 18 -20.80 4.57 4.73
N LEU A 19 -21.37 3.61 3.96
CA LEU A 19 -20.79 3.18 2.70
C LEU A 19 -21.59 3.75 1.54
N SER A 20 -20.94 4.51 0.68
CA SER A 20 -21.51 5.06 -0.54
C SER A 20 -20.67 4.64 -1.77
N PHE A 21 -21.36 4.43 -2.89
CA PHE A 21 -20.74 4.06 -4.16
C PHE A 21 -20.94 5.18 -5.17
N TYR A 22 -19.91 5.51 -5.91
CA TYR A 22 -19.93 6.55 -6.93
C TYR A 22 -19.40 6.00 -8.26
N THR A 23 -20.05 6.36 -9.36
CA THR A 23 -19.58 6.09 -10.71
C THR A 23 -18.78 7.27 -11.27
N ASN A 24 -18.97 8.46 -10.69
CA ASN A 24 -18.26 9.68 -11.06
C ASN A 24 -17.13 9.94 -10.06
N LEU A 25 -15.90 10.11 -10.56
CA LEU A 25 -14.73 10.34 -9.73
C LEU A 25 -14.79 11.67 -8.97
N HIS A 26 -15.29 12.73 -9.57
CA HIS A 26 -15.42 14.03 -8.91
C HIS A 26 -16.31 13.93 -7.66
N ASP A 27 -17.47 13.32 -7.79
CA ASP A 27 -18.42 13.20 -6.68
C ASP A 27 -17.88 12.36 -5.53
N ALA A 28 -17.08 11.33 -5.85
CA ALA A 28 -16.39 10.53 -4.84
C ALA A 28 -15.31 11.33 -4.08
N LEU A 29 -14.67 12.30 -4.73
CA LEU A 29 -13.48 12.97 -4.20
C LEU A 29 -13.75 14.30 -3.49
N VAL A 30 -14.83 14.99 -3.84
CA VAL A 30 -15.10 16.38 -3.38
C VAL A 30 -15.16 16.53 -1.86
N LYS A 31 -15.50 15.47 -1.13
CA LYS A 31 -15.55 15.45 0.35
C LYS A 31 -14.49 14.56 0.98
N ALA A 32 -13.73 13.79 0.19
CA ALA A 32 -12.75 12.84 0.71
C ALA A 32 -11.59 13.57 1.42
N GLU A 33 -11.19 13.06 2.57
CA GLU A 33 -10.03 13.53 3.34
C GLU A 33 -8.83 12.62 3.17
N PHE A 34 -9.07 11.32 3.00
CA PHE A 34 -8.06 10.32 2.70
C PHE A 34 -8.52 9.50 1.48
N ILE A 35 -7.66 9.38 0.50
CA ILE A 35 -7.94 8.72 -0.78
C ILE A 35 -7.01 7.54 -0.94
N PHE A 36 -7.58 6.33 -1.00
CA PHE A 36 -6.84 5.13 -1.37
C PHE A 36 -6.98 4.89 -2.87
N GLU A 37 -5.87 4.82 -3.56
CA GLU A 37 -5.83 4.44 -4.96
C GLU A 37 -5.36 2.98 -5.08
N CYS A 38 -6.19 2.13 -5.68
CA CYS A 38 -5.97 0.69 -5.85
C CYS A 38 -6.18 0.25 -7.31
N ALA A 39 -5.89 1.12 -8.28
CA ALA A 39 -5.97 0.80 -9.70
C ALA A 39 -4.83 -0.18 -10.11
N PRO A 40 -4.93 -0.82 -11.29
CA PRO A 40 -3.90 -1.75 -11.77
C PRO A 40 -2.48 -1.17 -11.73
N GLU A 41 -1.50 -2.05 -11.47
CA GLU A 41 -0.09 -1.70 -11.29
C GLU A 41 0.56 -1.31 -12.63
N ASN A 42 0.25 -0.10 -13.08
CA ASN A 42 0.71 0.44 -14.35
C ASN A 42 0.90 1.96 -14.26
N TYR A 43 2.08 2.46 -14.66
CA TYR A 43 2.40 3.88 -14.62
C TYR A 43 1.43 4.75 -15.41
N THR A 44 1.03 4.34 -16.62
CA THR A 44 0.15 5.13 -17.49
C THR A 44 -1.23 5.31 -16.84
N ILE A 45 -1.79 4.20 -16.32
CA ILE A 45 -3.10 4.20 -15.66
C ILE A 45 -3.04 5.07 -14.40
N LYS A 46 -2.08 4.79 -13.49
CA LYS A 46 -1.95 5.50 -12.23
C LYS A 46 -1.65 6.98 -12.42
N THR A 47 -0.73 7.35 -13.32
CA THR A 47 -0.42 8.76 -13.60
C THR A 47 -1.62 9.54 -14.14
N LYS A 48 -2.42 8.94 -15.04
CA LYS A 48 -3.67 9.55 -15.53
C LYS A 48 -4.69 9.72 -14.40
N LEU A 49 -4.84 8.71 -13.56
CA LEU A 49 -5.75 8.74 -12.42
C LEU A 49 -5.32 9.80 -11.39
N MET A 50 -4.04 9.87 -11.03
CA MET A 50 -3.50 10.85 -10.08
C MET A 50 -3.64 12.29 -10.57
N LYS A 51 -3.55 12.53 -11.88
CA LYS A 51 -3.87 13.84 -12.47
C LYS A 51 -5.30 14.26 -12.11
N ASN A 52 -6.28 13.38 -12.31
CA ASN A 52 -7.68 13.66 -12.05
C ASN A 52 -7.97 13.77 -10.54
N ILE A 53 -7.41 12.88 -9.72
CA ILE A 53 -7.53 12.95 -8.26
C ILE A 53 -6.97 14.29 -7.76
N GLY A 54 -5.82 14.72 -8.26
CA GLY A 54 -5.22 16.00 -7.90
C GLY A 54 -6.06 17.22 -8.25
N LEU A 55 -6.90 17.13 -9.30
CA LEU A 55 -7.80 18.21 -9.71
C LEU A 55 -9.07 18.29 -8.85
N TYR A 56 -9.66 17.14 -8.52
CA TYR A 56 -11.00 17.08 -7.93
C TYR A 56 -11.01 16.96 -6.41
N SER A 57 -9.93 16.49 -5.80
CA SER A 57 -9.87 16.34 -4.34
C SER A 57 -9.48 17.63 -3.64
N LYS A 58 -9.90 17.77 -2.37
CA LYS A 58 -9.58 18.93 -1.52
C LYS A 58 -8.06 19.15 -1.40
N PRO A 59 -7.60 20.38 -1.27
CA PRO A 59 -6.16 20.69 -1.11
C PRO A 59 -5.48 19.97 0.06
N ASN A 60 -6.22 19.67 1.12
CA ASN A 60 -5.71 19.01 2.33
C ASN A 60 -5.90 17.50 2.35
N SER A 61 -6.52 16.91 1.33
CA SER A 61 -6.69 15.45 1.25
C SER A 61 -5.36 14.76 1.07
N ILE A 62 -5.18 13.62 1.74
CA ILE A 62 -4.05 12.73 1.52
C ILE A 62 -4.37 11.82 0.33
N ILE A 63 -3.43 11.64 -0.59
CA ILE A 63 -3.56 10.71 -1.70
C ILE A 63 -2.54 9.59 -1.50
N SER A 64 -3.02 8.40 -1.19
CA SER A 64 -2.22 7.21 -0.92
C SER A 64 -2.44 6.15 -1.99
N SER A 65 -1.43 5.84 -2.78
CA SER A 65 -1.47 4.72 -3.72
C SER A 65 -1.04 3.42 -3.02
N SER A 66 -1.75 2.32 -3.28
CA SER A 66 -1.40 0.99 -2.80
C SER A 66 -0.41 0.26 -3.71
N SER A 67 0.28 0.97 -4.60
CA SER A 67 1.31 0.39 -5.47
C SER A 67 2.35 -0.38 -4.67
N SER A 68 2.76 -1.56 -5.18
CA SER A 68 3.75 -2.43 -4.53
C SER A 68 5.19 -2.11 -4.93
N GLY A 69 5.43 -1.47 -6.08
CA GLY A 69 6.80 -1.27 -6.56
C GLY A 69 7.04 -0.02 -7.40
N LEU A 70 5.99 0.66 -7.85
CA LEU A 70 6.13 1.83 -8.70
C LEU A 70 6.57 3.06 -7.89
N LEU A 71 7.50 3.83 -8.46
CA LEU A 71 8.02 5.03 -7.80
C LEU A 71 6.95 6.12 -7.66
N PRO A 72 6.67 6.61 -6.46
CA PRO A 72 5.68 7.67 -6.24
C PRO A 72 5.99 8.93 -7.04
N SER A 73 7.24 9.35 -7.19
CA SER A 73 7.60 10.50 -8.04
C SER A 73 7.13 10.37 -9.48
N LYS A 74 7.08 9.14 -10.03
CA LYS A 74 6.57 8.88 -11.38
C LYS A 74 5.05 8.85 -11.40
N ILE A 75 4.42 8.17 -10.44
CA ILE A 75 2.95 8.09 -10.31
C ILE A 75 2.34 9.48 -10.20
N TYR A 76 2.90 10.33 -9.34
CA TYR A 76 2.40 11.69 -9.07
C TYR A 76 2.95 12.76 -9.99
N SER A 77 3.70 12.41 -11.06
CA SER A 77 4.36 13.37 -11.95
C SER A 77 3.42 14.37 -12.63
N LYS A 78 2.17 13.97 -12.90
CA LYS A 78 1.13 14.82 -13.51
C LYS A 78 0.06 15.27 -12.51
N CYS A 79 0.23 14.99 -11.23
CA CYS A 79 -0.69 15.43 -10.17
C CYS A 79 -0.52 16.93 -9.93
N LYS A 80 -1.63 17.69 -9.84
CA LYS A 80 -1.60 19.14 -9.60
C LYS A 80 -0.96 19.50 -8.25
N HIS A 81 -1.14 18.65 -7.24
CA HIS A 81 -0.64 18.84 -5.89
C HIS A 81 0.11 17.58 -5.41
N PRO A 82 1.30 17.28 -5.99
CA PRO A 82 2.06 16.07 -5.70
C PRO A 82 2.62 16.01 -4.28
N GLU A 83 2.69 17.15 -3.57
CA GLU A 83 3.19 17.25 -2.19
C GLU A 83 2.34 16.48 -1.18
N ARG A 84 1.10 16.15 -1.52
CA ARG A 84 0.17 15.36 -0.69
C ARG A 84 0.04 13.90 -1.12
N GLY A 85 0.78 13.52 -2.16
CA GLY A 85 0.83 12.17 -2.70
C GLY A 85 1.93 11.33 -2.05
N LEU A 86 1.62 10.10 -1.71
CA LEU A 86 2.54 9.12 -1.13
C LEU A 86 2.13 7.69 -1.52
N ILE A 87 2.97 6.73 -1.25
CA ILE A 87 2.60 5.32 -1.25
C ILE A 87 2.21 4.92 0.17
N GLY A 88 1.09 4.19 0.29
CA GLY A 88 0.75 3.43 1.47
C GLY A 88 0.58 1.98 1.04
N HIS A 89 1.68 1.23 1.04
CA HIS A 89 1.75 -0.16 0.59
C HIS A 89 1.40 -1.11 1.72
N PRO A 90 0.16 -1.65 1.79
CA PRO A 90 -0.22 -2.61 2.83
C PRO A 90 0.31 -3.99 2.49
N PHE A 91 0.70 -4.74 3.52
CA PHE A 91 1.13 -6.13 3.34
C PHE A 91 -0.06 -7.06 3.13
N ASN A 92 0.07 -7.97 2.18
CA ASN A 92 -0.96 -8.96 1.88
C ASN A 92 -0.75 -10.25 2.70
N PRO A 93 -1.83 -10.83 3.23
CA PRO A 93 -3.23 -10.37 3.19
C PRO A 93 -3.51 -9.24 4.21
N VAL A 94 -4.04 -8.13 3.74
CA VAL A 94 -4.26 -6.89 4.53
C VAL A 94 -5.11 -7.12 5.79
N TYR A 95 -5.98 -8.10 5.80
CA TYR A 95 -6.86 -8.45 6.92
C TYR A 95 -6.16 -9.30 8.01
N LEU A 96 -4.94 -9.79 7.74
CA LEU A 96 -4.11 -10.53 8.71
C LEU A 96 -2.87 -9.75 9.11
N LEU A 97 -2.24 -9.08 8.15
CA LEU A 97 -0.97 -8.38 8.33
C LEU A 97 -1.22 -6.88 8.52
N PRO A 98 -0.91 -6.32 9.69
CA PRO A 98 -1.15 -4.91 9.96
C PRO A 98 -0.09 -3.98 9.36
N GLY A 99 0.98 -4.50 8.79
CA GLY A 99 2.08 -3.70 8.24
C GLY A 99 1.66 -2.85 7.04
N VAL A 100 2.11 -1.61 6.99
CA VAL A 100 1.96 -0.71 5.84
C VAL A 100 3.21 0.15 5.67
N GLU A 101 3.84 0.11 4.51
CA GLU A 101 4.95 1.00 4.18
C GLU A 101 4.44 2.35 3.71
N ILE A 102 4.93 3.42 4.32
CA ILE A 102 4.66 4.79 3.88
C ILE A 102 5.89 5.31 3.15
N VAL A 103 5.79 5.45 1.82
CA VAL A 103 6.91 5.82 0.97
C VAL A 103 6.69 7.21 0.36
N PRO A 104 7.56 8.19 0.64
CA PRO A 104 7.47 9.51 0.04
C PRO A 104 7.93 9.50 -1.41
N GLY A 105 7.32 10.33 -2.25
CA GLY A 105 7.94 10.79 -3.49
C GLY A 105 8.85 12.00 -3.26
N LYS A 106 9.60 12.40 -4.28
CA LYS A 106 10.54 13.57 -4.19
C LYS A 106 9.87 14.89 -3.78
N LYS A 107 8.59 15.04 -4.09
CA LYS A 107 7.81 16.25 -3.78
C LYS A 107 6.90 16.09 -2.56
N THR A 108 6.82 14.91 -1.97
CA THR A 108 5.93 14.66 -0.83
C THR A 108 6.34 15.51 0.38
N ASN A 109 5.42 16.26 0.94
CA ASN A 109 5.65 17.10 2.11
C ASN A 109 5.57 16.25 3.40
N LYS A 110 6.48 16.50 4.34
CA LYS A 110 6.55 15.80 5.64
C LYS A 110 5.24 15.85 6.43
N LEU A 111 4.48 16.94 6.32
CA LEU A 111 3.19 17.07 6.99
C LEU A 111 2.21 15.99 6.56
N PHE A 112 2.15 15.67 5.26
CA PHE A 112 1.26 14.63 4.74
C PHE A 112 1.74 13.22 5.14
N LEU A 113 3.04 12.99 5.25
CA LEU A 113 3.58 11.73 5.79
C LEU A 113 3.16 11.51 7.25
N ILE A 114 3.26 12.55 8.08
CA ILE A 114 2.84 12.48 9.49
C ILE A 114 1.33 12.25 9.60
N LYS A 115 0.53 12.95 8.80
CA LYS A 115 -0.93 12.75 8.75
C LYS A 115 -1.30 11.34 8.28
N ALA A 116 -0.63 10.82 7.25
CA ALA A 116 -0.85 9.47 6.76
C ALA A 116 -0.49 8.42 7.82
N LYS A 117 0.65 8.58 8.50
CA LYS A 117 1.05 7.72 9.63
C LYS A 117 -0.06 7.65 10.68
N LYS A 118 -0.51 8.81 11.17
CA LYS A 118 -1.59 8.89 12.17
C LYS A 118 -2.89 8.24 11.70
N PHE A 119 -3.24 8.42 10.42
CA PHE A 119 -4.42 7.80 9.84
C PHE A 119 -4.29 6.27 9.85
N TYR A 120 -3.17 5.71 9.37
CA TYR A 120 -2.96 4.26 9.39
C TYR A 120 -2.96 3.68 10.81
N GLU A 121 -2.35 4.38 11.78
CA GLU A 121 -2.39 4.01 13.20
C GLU A 121 -3.84 4.00 13.73
N SER A 122 -4.67 4.97 13.35
CA SER A 122 -6.07 5.06 13.78
C SER A 122 -6.95 3.90 13.31
N ILE A 123 -6.57 3.24 12.23
CA ILE A 123 -7.23 2.04 11.72
C ILE A 123 -6.49 0.75 12.09
N SER A 124 -5.67 0.79 13.15
CA SER A 124 -4.93 -0.34 13.71
C SER A 124 -3.87 -0.96 12.79
N MET A 125 -3.38 -0.21 11.82
CA MET A 125 -2.23 -0.61 11.03
C MET A 125 -0.91 -0.19 11.70
N LYS A 126 0.19 -0.83 11.31
CA LYS A 126 1.55 -0.58 11.80
C LYS A 126 2.39 0.08 10.69
N PRO A 127 2.44 1.41 10.61
CA PRO A 127 3.14 2.10 9.53
C PRO A 127 4.66 2.02 9.67
N ILE A 128 5.32 1.66 8.58
CA ILE A 128 6.76 1.63 8.40
C ILE A 128 7.15 2.84 7.54
N MET A 129 7.87 3.80 8.12
CA MET A 129 8.24 5.02 7.43
C MET A 129 9.50 4.82 6.59
N VAL A 130 9.36 4.83 5.28
CA VAL A 130 10.49 4.76 4.34
C VAL A 130 11.06 6.15 4.12
N LYS A 131 12.38 6.32 4.23
CA LYS A 131 13.02 7.66 4.17
C LYS A 131 12.98 8.30 2.79
N LYS A 132 13.06 7.50 1.72
CA LYS A 132 13.04 7.94 0.31
C LYS A 132 12.52 6.82 -0.58
N GLU A 133 11.97 7.18 -1.74
CA GLU A 133 11.49 6.22 -2.72
C GLU A 133 12.61 5.30 -3.25
N LEU A 134 12.27 4.04 -3.44
CA LEU A 134 13.08 3.03 -4.12
C LEU A 134 12.13 2.02 -4.79
N PRO A 135 12.53 1.39 -5.90
CA PRO A 135 11.71 0.35 -6.54
C PRO A 135 11.52 -0.85 -5.59
N GLY A 136 10.26 -1.34 -5.47
CA GLY A 136 9.93 -2.48 -4.60
C GLY A 136 10.03 -2.19 -3.09
N TYR A 137 10.21 -0.93 -2.71
CA TYR A 137 10.27 -0.43 -1.33
C TYR A 137 11.15 -1.30 -0.40
N LEU A 138 10.80 -1.52 0.86
CA LEU A 138 11.62 -2.34 1.77
C LEU A 138 11.15 -3.80 1.79
N ALA A 139 9.85 -4.05 1.95
CA ALA A 139 9.32 -5.39 2.17
C ALA A 139 9.51 -6.29 0.95
N ASP A 140 9.09 -5.84 -0.23
CA ASP A 140 9.24 -6.63 -1.46
C ASP A 140 10.70 -6.89 -1.79
N ARG A 141 11.60 -5.94 -1.52
CA ARG A 141 13.04 -6.14 -1.72
C ARG A 141 13.65 -7.15 -0.78
N LEU A 142 13.22 -7.17 0.49
CA LEU A 142 13.67 -8.17 1.46
C LEU A 142 13.11 -9.56 1.10
N GLN A 143 11.85 -9.62 0.71
CA GLN A 143 11.20 -10.85 0.26
C GLN A 143 11.88 -11.41 -1.00
N GLU A 144 12.19 -10.55 -1.97
CA GLU A 144 12.90 -10.93 -3.20
C GLU A 144 14.31 -11.46 -2.92
N ALA A 145 15.03 -10.84 -1.99
CA ALA A 145 16.35 -11.30 -1.59
C ALA A 145 16.29 -12.71 -0.95
N LEU A 146 15.32 -12.92 -0.06
CA LEU A 146 15.09 -14.21 0.57
C LEU A 146 14.67 -15.27 -0.46
N TRP A 147 13.76 -14.93 -1.35
CA TRP A 147 13.28 -15.81 -2.42
C TRP A 147 14.40 -16.23 -3.37
N ARG A 148 15.22 -15.30 -3.81
CA ARG A 148 16.36 -15.55 -4.70
C ARG A 148 17.37 -16.51 -4.06
N GLU A 149 17.70 -16.32 -2.78
CA GLU A 149 18.58 -17.21 -2.04
C GLU A 149 17.98 -18.59 -1.88
N GLY A 150 16.69 -18.67 -1.55
CA GLY A 150 15.98 -19.95 -1.47
C GLY A 150 16.02 -20.74 -2.78
N LEU A 151 15.80 -20.07 -3.91
CA LEU A 151 15.92 -20.71 -5.23
C LEU A 151 17.35 -21.19 -5.51
N HIS A 152 18.37 -20.43 -5.11
CA HIS A 152 19.77 -20.84 -5.26
C HIS A 152 20.06 -22.10 -4.44
N ILE A 153 19.69 -22.15 -3.17
CA ILE A 153 19.86 -23.32 -2.29
C ILE A 153 19.24 -24.58 -2.90
N ILE A 154 18.02 -24.47 -3.45
CA ILE A 154 17.35 -25.60 -4.10
C ILE A 154 18.04 -25.99 -5.41
N ASN A 155 18.43 -25.06 -6.25
CA ASN A 155 19.08 -25.30 -7.53
C ASN A 155 20.43 -26.01 -7.37
N GLU A 156 21.19 -25.67 -6.35
CA GLU A 156 22.49 -26.31 -6.02
C GLU A 156 22.34 -27.61 -5.22
N ASN A 157 21.11 -28.08 -4.99
CA ASN A 157 20.81 -29.30 -4.21
C ASN A 157 21.36 -29.30 -2.77
N TYR A 158 21.49 -28.11 -2.13
CA TYR A 158 21.91 -28.02 -0.73
C TYR A 158 20.80 -28.45 0.23
N ALA A 159 19.54 -28.26 -0.12
CA ALA A 159 18.37 -28.67 0.66
C ALA A 159 17.16 -28.92 -0.23
N THR A 160 16.16 -29.62 0.30
CA THR A 160 14.85 -29.76 -0.33
C THR A 160 13.98 -28.54 -0.01
N THR A 161 12.91 -28.31 -0.77
CA THR A 161 11.93 -27.24 -0.49
C THR A 161 11.34 -27.38 0.91
N LYS A 162 11.09 -28.61 1.38
CA LYS A 162 10.56 -28.89 2.72
C LYS A 162 11.50 -28.46 3.83
N GLU A 163 12.78 -28.71 3.67
CA GLU A 163 13.80 -28.32 4.64
C GLU A 163 14.01 -26.79 4.64
N LEU A 164 13.94 -26.17 3.47
CA LEU A 164 14.01 -24.72 3.34
C LEU A 164 12.82 -24.03 4.02
N ASP A 165 11.59 -24.52 3.77
CA ASP A 165 10.38 -23.99 4.41
C ASP A 165 10.49 -24.09 5.94
N ARG A 166 10.92 -25.26 6.44
CA ARG A 166 11.12 -25.48 7.88
C ARG A 166 12.18 -24.54 8.46
N ALA A 167 13.28 -24.36 7.75
CA ALA A 167 14.34 -23.42 8.18
C ALA A 167 13.81 -21.98 8.28
N ILE A 168 12.97 -21.54 7.32
CA ILE A 168 12.36 -20.21 7.34
C ILE A 168 11.34 -20.08 8.48
N GLU A 169 10.53 -21.12 8.73
CA GLU A 169 9.55 -21.11 9.84
C GLU A 169 10.23 -21.04 11.20
N ASP A 170 11.36 -21.75 11.38
CA ASP A 170 12.11 -21.81 12.64
C ASP A 170 13.14 -20.66 12.80
N LEU A 171 13.41 -19.88 11.75
CA LEU A 171 14.27 -18.70 11.83
C LEU A 171 13.59 -17.57 12.61
N SER A 172 14.36 -16.89 13.45
CA SER A 172 13.89 -15.74 14.24
C SER A 172 13.37 -14.55 13.42
N LEU A 173 13.47 -14.60 12.09
CA LEU A 173 12.97 -13.56 11.19
C LEU A 173 11.44 -13.48 11.12
N ILE A 174 10.73 -14.50 11.60
CA ILE A 174 9.26 -14.59 11.57
C ILE A 174 8.64 -14.26 12.94
N HIS A 175 9.46 -14.15 13.97
CA HIS A 175 8.99 -13.92 15.36
C HIS A 175 9.04 -12.46 15.81
#